data_c0ae4436509acfe6ab1f2bdb54a6c47a
#
_entry.id   c0ae4436509acfe6ab1f2bdb54a6c47a
#
_cell.length_a   1.000
_cell.length_b   1.000
_cell.length_c   1.000
_cell.angle_alpha   90.00
_cell.angle_beta   90.00
_cell.angle_gamma   90.00
#
_symmetry.space_group_name_H-M   'P 1'
#
loop_
_entity.id
_entity.type
_entity.pdbx_description
1 polymer ?
#
loop_
_entity_poly.entity_id
_entity_poly.type
_entity_poly.pdbx_seq_one_letter_code
_entity_poly.pdbx_strand_id
1 'polypeptide(L)'
;MKVFNLFALALAVALFAGCTKPDAATTLNPPSLDALLPTHAQPKLPTMKIYLGAETFDAELALTDDEEMTGMMFRTNIQETDAMLFVLPQPQRANFWMKNCPESISAAYITPDGIIREIHHLEQNDTNGIIAARDDIQFVLETKEGWFTRHNIAPGTVIQSEKGSLAATFLQGRQ
;
A
#
# COMPACT_ATOMS: atom_id res chain seq x y z
N MET A 1 -2.65 66.46 56.77
CA MET A 1 -2.28 67.85 56.42
C MET A 1 -1.73 67.87 55.02
N LYS A 2 -2.29 68.70 54.17
CA LYS A 2 -1.98 69.06 52.76
C LYS A 2 -2.51 68.17 51.66
N VAL A 3 -3.64 68.59 51.20
CA VAL A 3 -4.28 68.51 49.87
C VAL A 3 -3.33 69.09 48.84
N PHE A 4 -3.27 68.47 47.68
CA PHE A 4 -3.12 69.26 46.42
C PHE A 4 -3.84 68.62 45.27
N ASN A 5 -4.55 69.46 44.69
CA ASN A 5 -5.58 69.25 43.62
C ASN A 5 -4.98 69.41 42.24
N LEU A 6 -5.73 68.96 41.28
CA LEU A 6 -5.80 69.41 39.84
C LEU A 6 -4.75 68.82 38.86
N PHE A 7 -5.07 68.32 37.72
CA PHE A 7 -5.82 68.86 36.62
C PHE A 7 -6.21 67.72 35.67
N ALA A 8 -7.43 67.72 35.26
CA ALA A 8 -7.93 66.93 34.16
C ALA A 8 -7.39 67.44 32.82
N LEU A 9 -6.85 66.59 31.99
CA LEU A 9 -6.63 66.84 30.58
C LEU A 9 -7.19 65.66 29.78
N ALA A 10 -8.39 65.89 29.24
CA ALA A 10 -9.02 64.96 28.32
C ALA A 10 -8.33 65.00 26.97
N LEU A 11 -7.59 63.97 26.64
CA LEU A 11 -7.06 63.77 25.28
C LEU A 11 -7.96 62.76 24.55
N ALA A 12 -8.82 63.22 23.65
CA ALA A 12 -9.63 62.41 22.80
C ALA A 12 -8.72 61.74 21.72
N VAL A 13 -8.43 60.47 21.93
CA VAL A 13 -7.80 59.64 20.88
C VAL A 13 -8.90 59.03 20.04
N ALA A 14 -9.03 59.52 18.82
CA ALA A 14 -9.88 58.92 17.83
C ALA A 14 -9.28 57.58 17.37
N LEU A 15 -9.86 56.47 17.86
CA LEU A 15 -9.53 55.10 17.38
C LEU A 15 -10.18 54.94 16.02
N PHE A 16 -9.40 55.05 14.96
CA PHE A 16 -9.78 54.48 13.65
C PHE A 16 -9.71 52.95 13.76
N ALA A 17 -10.85 52.34 13.98
CA ALA A 17 -11.02 50.90 13.85
C ALA A 17 -11.02 50.59 12.31
N GLY A 18 -9.85 50.36 11.75
CA GLY A 18 -9.71 49.76 10.45
C GLY A 18 -10.11 48.29 10.57
N CYS A 19 -11.33 47.95 10.16
CA CYS A 19 -11.70 46.56 9.92
C CYS A 19 -10.92 46.03 8.71
N THR A 20 -9.74 45.45 8.93
CA THR A 20 -9.14 44.55 7.97
C THR A 20 -9.94 43.27 8.01
N LYS A 21 -10.69 42.96 6.95
CA LYS A 21 -11.26 41.61 6.77
C LYS A 21 -10.12 40.63 6.87
N PRO A 22 -10.23 39.55 7.68
CA PRO A 22 -9.27 38.47 7.61
C PRO A 22 -9.35 37.90 6.19
N ASP A 23 -8.23 37.88 5.48
CA ASP A 23 -8.11 37.18 4.22
C ASP A 23 -8.60 35.74 4.47
N ALA A 24 -9.52 35.30 3.62
CA ALA A 24 -10.04 33.93 3.66
C ALA A 24 -8.83 32.98 3.62
N ALA A 25 -8.57 32.33 4.76
CA ALA A 25 -7.59 31.25 4.80
C ALA A 25 -7.96 30.28 3.71
N THR A 26 -7.13 30.18 2.68
CA THR A 26 -7.26 29.17 1.63
C THR A 26 -7.15 27.83 2.34
N THR A 27 -8.27 27.21 2.61
CA THR A 27 -8.32 25.83 3.12
C THR A 27 -7.80 24.96 1.97
N LEU A 28 -6.52 24.62 2.05
CA LEU A 28 -5.95 23.59 1.20
C LEU A 28 -6.63 22.28 1.60
N ASN A 29 -7.65 21.89 0.85
CA ASN A 29 -8.21 20.56 0.99
C ASN A 29 -7.08 19.56 0.71
N PRO A 30 -6.89 18.53 1.58
CA PRO A 30 -5.92 17.50 1.29
C PRO A 30 -6.24 16.88 -0.09
N PRO A 31 -5.21 16.47 -0.86
CA PRO A 31 -5.45 15.81 -2.14
C PRO A 31 -6.35 14.60 -1.93
N SER A 32 -7.24 14.35 -2.88
CA SER A 32 -8.03 13.11 -2.87
C SER A 32 -7.09 11.90 -2.98
N LEU A 33 -7.51 10.76 -2.43
CA LEU A 33 -6.75 9.52 -2.56
C LEU A 33 -6.41 9.23 -4.04
N ASP A 34 -7.35 9.48 -4.94
CA ASP A 34 -7.14 9.29 -6.38
C ASP A 34 -6.02 10.16 -6.97
N ALA A 35 -5.76 11.33 -6.41
CA ALA A 35 -4.67 12.21 -6.84
C ALA A 35 -3.28 11.71 -6.38
N LEU A 36 -3.24 10.77 -5.43
CA LEU A 36 -2.01 10.15 -4.93
C LEU A 36 -1.71 8.81 -5.60
N LEU A 37 -2.67 8.26 -6.35
CA LEU A 37 -2.49 6.98 -7.01
C LEU A 37 -1.62 7.09 -8.27
N PRO A 38 -0.91 6.00 -8.62
CA PRO A 38 -0.19 5.90 -9.88
C PRO A 38 -1.11 6.14 -11.09
N THR A 39 -0.56 6.74 -12.14
CA THR A 39 -1.28 7.03 -13.40
C THR A 39 -0.85 6.14 -14.56
N HIS A 40 0.13 5.27 -14.37
CA HIS A 40 0.67 4.33 -15.35
C HIS A 40 1.32 3.14 -14.64
N ALA A 41 1.54 2.06 -15.38
CA ALA A 41 2.23 0.89 -14.87
C ALA A 41 3.65 1.25 -14.42
N GLN A 42 4.08 0.66 -13.30
CA GLN A 42 5.48 0.75 -12.89
C GLN A 42 6.40 -0.01 -13.84
N PRO A 43 7.68 0.39 -13.96
CA PRO A 43 8.67 -0.40 -14.69
C PRO A 43 8.73 -1.82 -14.15
N LYS A 44 9.29 -2.74 -14.95
CA LYS A 44 9.56 -4.10 -14.47
C LYS A 44 10.52 -4.04 -13.28
N LEU A 45 10.11 -4.63 -12.15
CA LEU A 45 10.89 -4.66 -10.93
C LEU A 45 12.01 -5.72 -10.99
N PRO A 46 13.04 -5.63 -10.12
CA PRO A 46 14.00 -6.71 -9.94
C PRO A 46 13.29 -8.02 -9.61
N THR A 47 13.76 -9.12 -10.18
CA THR A 47 13.16 -10.44 -9.98
C THR A 47 13.99 -11.32 -9.06
N MET A 48 13.33 -12.29 -8.44
CA MET A 48 13.94 -13.38 -7.68
C MET A 48 13.22 -14.69 -8.00
N LYS A 49 13.98 -15.77 -8.05
CA LYS A 49 13.40 -17.09 -8.23
C LYS A 49 12.68 -17.54 -6.96
N ILE A 50 11.39 -17.86 -7.13
CA ILE A 50 10.47 -18.30 -6.08
C ILE A 50 9.98 -19.71 -6.42
N TYR A 51 9.99 -20.61 -5.43
CA TYR A 51 9.61 -22.01 -5.56
C TYR A 51 8.31 -22.28 -4.81
N LEU A 52 7.36 -22.96 -5.45
CA LEU A 52 6.07 -23.39 -4.91
C LEU A 52 5.85 -24.86 -5.28
N GLY A 53 6.22 -25.78 -4.39
CA GLY A 53 6.17 -27.22 -4.75
C GLY A 53 7.11 -27.52 -5.93
N ALA A 54 6.54 -27.97 -7.05
CA ALA A 54 7.30 -28.23 -8.30
C ALA A 54 7.38 -27.02 -9.23
N GLU A 55 6.65 -25.94 -8.92
CA GLU A 55 6.55 -24.77 -9.76
C GLU A 55 7.59 -23.70 -9.38
N THR A 56 7.90 -22.84 -10.35
CA THR A 56 8.92 -21.81 -10.19
C THR A 56 8.51 -20.54 -10.92
N PHE A 57 8.72 -19.38 -10.29
CA PHE A 57 8.65 -18.06 -10.90
C PHE A 57 9.98 -17.32 -10.82
N ASP A 58 10.27 -16.47 -11.80
CA ASP A 58 11.12 -15.30 -11.62
C ASP A 58 10.20 -14.14 -11.25
N ALA A 59 9.79 -14.10 -9.98
CA ALA A 59 8.80 -13.14 -9.48
C ALA A 59 9.40 -11.75 -9.32
N GLU A 60 8.70 -10.72 -9.79
CA GLU A 60 9.03 -9.33 -9.49
C GLU A 60 8.87 -9.07 -7.99
N LEU A 61 9.74 -8.24 -7.41
CA LEU A 61 9.75 -7.95 -5.98
C LEU A 61 9.23 -6.54 -5.70
N ALA A 62 8.06 -6.41 -5.09
CA ALA A 62 7.54 -5.17 -4.55
C ALA A 62 7.99 -5.05 -3.07
N LEU A 63 8.97 -4.19 -2.81
CA LEU A 63 9.67 -4.07 -1.53
C LEU A 63 9.51 -2.71 -0.86
N THR A 64 8.97 -1.72 -1.59
CA THR A 64 8.71 -0.36 -1.12
C THR A 64 7.24 -0.03 -1.18
N ASP A 65 6.81 0.94 -0.38
CA ASP A 65 5.41 1.38 -0.33
C ASP A 65 4.87 1.79 -1.72
N ASP A 66 5.70 2.46 -2.54
CA ASP A 66 5.32 2.88 -3.89
C ASP A 66 5.16 1.67 -4.85
N GLU A 67 6.06 0.69 -4.75
CA GLU A 67 5.99 -0.54 -5.54
C GLU A 67 4.79 -1.40 -5.12
N GLU A 68 4.52 -1.49 -3.81
CA GLU A 68 3.38 -2.18 -3.24
C GLU A 68 2.06 -1.50 -3.64
N MET A 69 1.99 -0.15 -3.55
CA MET A 69 0.81 0.62 -3.95
C MET A 69 0.51 0.46 -5.44
N THR A 70 1.54 0.45 -6.29
CA THR A 70 1.36 0.33 -7.74
C THR A 70 1.05 -1.09 -8.17
N GLY A 71 1.73 -2.08 -7.60
CA GLY A 71 1.52 -3.50 -7.88
C GLY A 71 1.36 -3.80 -9.37
N MET A 72 0.28 -4.50 -9.71
CA MET A 72 -0.09 -4.86 -11.10
C MET A 72 -0.94 -3.79 -11.81
N MET A 73 -1.10 -2.57 -11.27
CA MET A 73 -1.89 -1.51 -11.90
C MET A 73 -1.42 -1.24 -13.34
N PHE A 74 -2.39 -1.04 -14.25
CA PHE A 74 -2.21 -0.74 -15.68
C PHE A 74 -1.49 -1.83 -16.49
N ARG A 75 -1.18 -2.98 -15.90
CA ARG A 75 -0.61 -4.11 -16.63
C ARG A 75 -1.70 -4.83 -17.42
N THR A 76 -1.38 -5.15 -18.67
CA THR A 76 -2.22 -5.89 -19.57
C THR A 76 -1.46 -7.10 -20.12
N ASN A 77 -2.20 -8.12 -20.54
CA ASN A 77 -1.62 -9.33 -21.11
C ASN A 77 -0.70 -10.08 -20.13
N ILE A 78 -1.18 -10.25 -18.87
CA ILE A 78 -0.49 -10.99 -17.82
C ILE A 78 -0.32 -12.46 -18.25
N GLN A 79 0.93 -12.93 -18.30
CA GLN A 79 1.28 -14.28 -18.77
C GLN A 79 1.31 -15.29 -17.62
N GLU A 80 1.33 -16.60 -17.95
CA GLU A 80 1.48 -17.70 -16.97
C GLU A 80 2.80 -17.62 -16.18
N THR A 81 3.80 -16.96 -16.74
CA THR A 81 5.12 -16.78 -16.10
C THR A 81 5.25 -15.49 -15.30
N ASP A 82 4.24 -14.61 -15.35
CA ASP A 82 4.28 -13.34 -14.62
C ASP A 82 3.82 -13.56 -13.19
N ALA A 83 4.62 -13.07 -12.27
CA ALA A 83 4.31 -13.06 -10.85
C ALA A 83 4.93 -11.83 -10.16
N MET A 84 4.28 -11.36 -9.10
CA MET A 84 4.81 -10.30 -8.24
C MET A 84 4.69 -10.74 -6.77
N LEU A 85 5.82 -10.70 -6.06
CA LEU A 85 5.88 -10.96 -4.63
C LEU A 85 5.96 -9.64 -3.87
N PHE A 86 4.97 -9.38 -3.06
CA PHE A 86 4.90 -8.25 -2.12
C PHE A 86 5.48 -8.69 -0.78
N VAL A 87 6.33 -7.84 -0.20
CA VAL A 87 6.95 -8.08 1.10
C VAL A 87 6.50 -6.99 2.07
N LEU A 88 5.39 -7.22 2.74
CA LEU A 88 4.78 -6.26 3.65
C LEU A 88 5.77 -5.85 4.77
N PRO A 89 5.68 -4.62 5.29
CA PRO A 89 6.65 -4.11 6.30
C PRO A 89 6.61 -4.91 7.60
N GLN A 90 5.46 -5.48 7.94
CA GLN A 90 5.23 -6.35 9.11
C GLN A 90 4.06 -7.29 8.85
N PRO A 91 3.92 -8.39 9.62
CA PRO A 91 2.73 -9.24 9.57
C PRO A 91 1.49 -8.41 9.88
N GLN A 92 0.47 -8.52 9.03
CA GLN A 92 -0.76 -7.73 9.16
C GLN A 92 -1.96 -8.44 8.51
N ARG A 93 -3.14 -7.87 8.72
CA ARG A 93 -4.33 -8.25 7.96
C ARG A 93 -4.26 -7.59 6.59
N ALA A 94 -3.69 -8.31 5.62
CA ALA A 94 -3.53 -7.82 4.25
C ALA A 94 -4.89 -7.43 3.64
N ASN A 95 -4.88 -6.39 2.82
CA ASN A 95 -6.05 -5.95 2.07
C ASN A 95 -5.61 -5.49 0.69
N PHE A 96 -5.86 -6.31 -0.33
CA PHE A 96 -5.44 -6.06 -1.71
C PHE A 96 -6.66 -5.76 -2.58
N TRP A 97 -6.60 -4.72 -3.37
CA TRP A 97 -7.64 -4.25 -4.26
C TRP A 97 -7.16 -4.25 -5.72
N MET A 98 -8.09 -4.05 -6.65
CA MET A 98 -7.82 -4.10 -8.08
C MET A 98 -8.03 -2.76 -8.78
N LYS A 99 -7.92 -1.65 -8.05
CA LYS A 99 -8.03 -0.32 -8.68
C LYS A 99 -6.98 -0.16 -9.77
N ASN A 100 -7.42 0.31 -10.95
CA ASN A 100 -6.57 0.47 -12.14
C ASN A 100 -5.93 -0.84 -12.65
N CYS A 101 -6.41 -2.00 -12.25
CA CYS A 101 -5.96 -3.31 -12.76
C CYS A 101 -6.97 -3.81 -13.80
N PRO A 102 -6.64 -3.75 -15.11
CA PRO A 102 -7.59 -4.06 -16.19
C PRO A 102 -7.80 -5.56 -16.41
N GLU A 103 -7.04 -6.41 -15.75
CA GLU A 103 -7.16 -7.87 -15.79
C GLU A 103 -7.34 -8.44 -14.39
N SER A 104 -8.20 -9.45 -14.26
CA SER A 104 -8.33 -10.24 -13.03
C SER A 104 -7.07 -11.05 -12.78
N ILE A 105 -6.72 -11.25 -11.53
CA ILE A 105 -5.55 -12.02 -11.09
C ILE A 105 -5.89 -12.95 -9.94
N SER A 106 -4.95 -13.80 -9.57
CA SER A 106 -5.03 -14.59 -8.33
C SER A 106 -3.95 -14.12 -7.36
N ALA A 107 -4.29 -14.03 -6.07
CA ALA A 107 -3.36 -13.69 -5.01
C ALA A 107 -3.32 -14.77 -3.93
N ALA A 108 -2.11 -15.18 -3.53
CA ALA A 108 -1.88 -16.03 -2.38
C ALA A 108 -1.41 -15.17 -1.20
N TYR A 109 -2.09 -15.29 -0.05
CA TYR A 109 -1.73 -14.63 1.21
C TYR A 109 -0.90 -15.58 2.05
N ILE A 110 0.29 -15.14 2.48
CA ILE A 110 1.38 -15.99 2.95
C ILE A 110 1.87 -15.47 4.29
N THR A 111 2.05 -16.36 5.26
CA THR A 111 2.58 -16.05 6.60
C THR A 111 4.09 -15.87 6.60
N PRO A 112 4.71 -15.32 7.69
CA PRO A 112 6.16 -15.13 7.77
C PRO A 112 6.99 -16.40 7.56
N ASP A 113 6.46 -17.56 7.91
CA ASP A 113 7.09 -18.87 7.70
C ASP A 113 6.96 -19.41 6.25
N GLY A 114 6.36 -18.61 5.35
CA GLY A 114 6.26 -18.91 3.93
C GLY A 114 5.10 -19.82 3.56
N ILE A 115 4.12 -20.03 4.46
CA ILE A 115 2.98 -20.92 4.20
C ILE A 115 1.82 -20.12 3.58
N ILE A 116 1.31 -20.58 2.44
CA ILE A 116 0.06 -20.06 1.86
C ILE A 116 -1.08 -20.38 2.81
N ARG A 117 -1.82 -19.35 3.24
CA ARG A 117 -3.03 -19.52 4.07
C ARG A 117 -4.31 -19.37 3.29
N GLU A 118 -4.31 -18.45 2.35
CA GLU A 118 -5.49 -18.11 1.56
C GLU A 118 -5.07 -17.91 0.11
N ILE A 119 -5.95 -18.27 -0.82
CA ILE A 119 -5.80 -17.96 -2.25
C ILE A 119 -7.12 -17.31 -2.68
N HIS A 120 -7.01 -16.15 -3.28
CA HIS A 120 -8.13 -15.33 -3.68
C HIS A 120 -8.11 -15.06 -5.18
N HIS A 121 -9.31 -14.99 -5.78
CA HIS A 121 -9.55 -14.34 -7.04
C HIS A 121 -9.76 -12.85 -6.80
N LEU A 122 -9.04 -12.00 -7.51
CA LEU A 122 -9.17 -10.56 -7.48
C LEU A 122 -9.75 -10.10 -8.82
N GLU A 123 -10.99 -9.60 -8.79
CA GLU A 123 -11.71 -9.17 -9.98
C GLU A 123 -11.17 -7.84 -10.50
N GLN A 124 -10.99 -7.75 -11.81
CA GLN A 124 -10.49 -6.54 -12.48
C GLN A 124 -11.25 -5.28 -12.06
N ASN A 125 -10.51 -4.20 -11.79
CA ASN A 125 -11.03 -2.89 -11.39
C ASN A 125 -11.91 -2.88 -10.11
N ASP A 126 -11.97 -3.96 -9.32
CA ASP A 126 -12.67 -3.95 -8.04
C ASP A 126 -11.89 -3.11 -7.01
N THR A 127 -12.55 -2.15 -6.42
CA THR A 127 -11.98 -1.22 -5.43
C THR A 127 -12.33 -1.58 -3.99
N ASN A 128 -13.11 -2.65 -3.76
CA ASN A 128 -13.51 -3.04 -2.40
C ASN A 128 -12.37 -3.68 -1.60
N GLY A 129 -11.41 -4.27 -2.29
CA GLY A 129 -10.31 -5.00 -1.67
C GLY A 129 -10.73 -6.35 -1.09
N ILE A 130 -9.80 -7.28 -1.06
CA ILE A 130 -9.94 -8.60 -0.44
C ILE A 130 -9.16 -8.60 0.87
N ILE A 131 -9.88 -8.55 1.98
CA ILE A 131 -9.29 -8.50 3.32
C ILE A 131 -8.98 -9.93 3.77
N ALA A 132 -7.73 -10.18 4.22
CA ALA A 132 -7.33 -11.46 4.80
C ALA A 132 -8.19 -11.82 6.02
N ALA A 133 -8.54 -13.10 6.17
CA ALA A 133 -9.20 -13.60 7.36
C ALA A 133 -8.28 -13.54 8.60
N ARG A 134 -6.97 -13.50 8.37
CA ARG A 134 -5.90 -13.54 9.39
C ARG A 134 -5.14 -12.22 9.44
N ASP A 135 -4.46 -11.98 10.55
CA ASP A 135 -3.64 -10.78 10.82
C ASP A 135 -2.13 -11.06 10.81
N ASP A 136 -1.73 -12.24 10.34
CA ASP A 136 -0.34 -12.71 10.27
C ASP A 136 0.16 -12.87 8.82
N ILE A 137 -0.39 -12.11 7.87
CA ILE A 137 0.08 -12.13 6.48
C ILE A 137 1.30 -11.20 6.33
N GLN A 138 2.40 -11.78 5.86
CA GLN A 138 3.67 -11.08 5.66
C GLN A 138 4.02 -10.91 4.19
N PHE A 139 3.56 -11.84 3.35
CA PHE A 139 3.82 -11.81 1.91
C PHE A 139 2.52 -12.02 1.14
N VAL A 140 2.48 -11.44 -0.06
CA VAL A 140 1.42 -11.72 -1.03
C VAL A 140 2.07 -12.07 -2.36
N LEU A 141 1.63 -13.15 -3.01
CA LEU A 141 2.08 -13.53 -4.34
C LEU A 141 0.91 -13.38 -5.32
N GLU A 142 1.04 -12.43 -6.23
CA GLU A 142 0.09 -12.22 -7.33
C GLU A 142 0.57 -12.95 -8.58
N THR A 143 -0.38 -13.57 -9.30
CA THR A 143 -0.14 -14.34 -10.53
C THR A 143 -1.30 -14.15 -11.47
N LYS A 144 -1.16 -14.66 -12.71
CA LYS A 144 -2.29 -14.75 -13.64
C LYS A 144 -3.50 -15.41 -13.00
N GLU A 145 -4.69 -14.93 -13.33
CA GLU A 145 -5.95 -15.48 -12.82
C GLU A 145 -6.00 -17.01 -12.97
N GLY A 146 -6.40 -17.70 -11.88
CA GLY A 146 -6.56 -19.14 -11.82
C GLY A 146 -5.26 -19.95 -11.84
N TRP A 147 -4.10 -19.30 -11.83
CA TRP A 147 -2.81 -19.99 -11.92
C TRP A 147 -2.64 -21.06 -10.83
N PHE A 148 -2.91 -20.74 -9.57
CA PHE A 148 -2.75 -21.68 -8.45
C PHE A 148 -3.57 -22.96 -8.65
N THR A 149 -4.80 -22.84 -9.12
CA THR A 149 -5.68 -23.98 -9.40
C THR A 149 -5.14 -24.84 -10.53
N ARG A 150 -4.69 -24.22 -11.64
CA ARG A 150 -4.14 -24.97 -12.79
C ARG A 150 -2.87 -25.73 -12.45
N HIS A 151 -2.09 -25.24 -11.47
CA HIS A 151 -0.83 -25.86 -11.04
C HIS A 151 -0.96 -26.68 -9.75
N ASN A 152 -2.20 -26.94 -9.28
CA ASN A 152 -2.48 -27.70 -8.07
C ASN A 152 -1.82 -27.14 -6.80
N ILE A 153 -1.65 -25.83 -6.73
CA ILE A 153 -1.16 -25.12 -5.55
C ILE A 153 -2.36 -24.75 -4.67
N ALA A 154 -2.28 -25.11 -3.38
CA ALA A 154 -3.37 -24.91 -2.43
C ALA A 154 -2.85 -24.29 -1.10
N PRO A 155 -3.73 -23.77 -0.24
CA PRO A 155 -3.38 -23.44 1.12
C PRO A 155 -2.67 -24.58 1.84
N GLY A 156 -1.59 -24.25 2.58
CA GLY A 156 -0.66 -25.22 3.17
C GLY A 156 0.63 -25.41 2.36
N THR A 157 0.67 -24.99 1.10
CA THR A 157 1.92 -25.02 0.31
C THR A 157 2.93 -24.06 0.93
N VAL A 158 4.18 -24.54 1.04
CA VAL A 158 5.33 -23.71 1.49
C VAL A 158 6.02 -23.07 0.29
N ILE A 159 6.26 -21.76 0.39
CA ILE A 159 7.00 -20.99 -0.59
C ILE A 159 8.42 -20.74 -0.09
N GLN A 160 9.37 -20.85 -0.99
CA GLN A 160 10.78 -20.55 -0.75
C GLN A 160 11.34 -19.65 -1.87
N SER A 161 12.43 -18.97 -1.58
CA SER A 161 13.23 -18.29 -2.61
C SER A 161 14.47 -19.12 -2.95
N GLU A 162 15.19 -18.72 -3.99
CA GLU A 162 16.52 -19.27 -4.30
C GLU A 162 17.55 -19.06 -3.19
N LYS A 163 17.26 -18.17 -2.22
CA LYS A 163 18.13 -17.89 -1.05
C LYS A 163 17.66 -18.61 0.22
N GLY A 164 16.65 -19.47 0.13
CA GLY A 164 16.09 -20.21 1.26
C GLY A 164 14.66 -19.78 1.62
N SER A 165 14.27 -19.88 2.89
CA SER A 165 12.93 -19.47 3.31
C SER A 165 12.70 -17.97 3.04
N LEU A 166 11.43 -17.59 2.82
CA LEU A 166 11.07 -16.17 2.63
C LEU A 166 11.49 -15.32 3.85
N ALA A 167 11.31 -15.85 5.06
CA ALA A 167 11.76 -15.17 6.29
C ALA A 167 13.26 -14.92 6.29
N ALA A 168 14.08 -15.93 5.96
CA ALA A 168 15.53 -15.78 5.90
C ALA A 168 15.97 -14.82 4.79
N THR A 169 15.21 -14.72 3.71
CA THR A 169 15.52 -13.88 2.56
C THR A 169 15.16 -12.41 2.81
N PHE A 170 14.01 -12.13 3.39
CA PHE A 170 13.43 -10.79 3.40
C PHE A 170 13.26 -10.17 4.79
N LEU A 171 13.29 -10.97 5.88
CA LEU A 171 12.97 -10.46 7.22
C LEU A 171 14.20 -10.32 8.13
N GLN A 172 15.39 -10.80 7.71
CA GLN A 172 16.61 -10.64 8.49
C GLN A 172 17.02 -9.16 8.56
N GLY A 173 17.12 -8.63 9.79
CA GLY A 173 17.52 -7.23 10.03
C GLY A 173 16.39 -6.20 10.03
N ARG A 174 15.13 -6.63 9.91
CA ARG A 174 13.94 -5.77 10.07
C ARG A 174 13.36 -5.85 11.49
N GLN A 175 14.21 -5.69 12.53
CA GLN A 175 13.78 -5.56 13.95
C GLN A 175 13.91 -4.12 14.42
#